data_3c6488607743a14c9bd21cc7dbc4be6d
#
_entry.id   3c6488607743a14c9bd21cc7dbc4be6d
#
_cell.length_a   1.000
_cell.length_b   1.000
_cell.length_c   1.000
_cell.angle_alpha   90.00
_cell.angle_beta   90.00
_cell.angle_gamma   90.00
#
_symmetry.space_group_name_H-M   'P 1'
#
loop_
_entity.id
_entity.type
_entity.pdbx_description
1 polymer ?
#
loop_
_entity_poly.entity_id
_entity_poly.type
_entity_poly.pdbx_seq_one_letter_code
_entity_poly.pdbx_strand_id
1 'polypeptide(L)'
;MEDISKYIGIPYEFNGDTSDGADCAGLLMMFYRDHKWKPTTYEKPKDHDWFVKTPFKMERFLLKNYKKVKSISDLSFGDVIWTRIGGEGHVLIYLEYGKVLTTFPPTKPQWNSEVLPSRSMVVHRNVWEHGFICGFRRKEV
;
A
#
# COMPACT_ATOMS: atom_id res chain seq x y z
N MET A 1 7.71 5.56 17.31
CA MET A 1 7.64 5.35 15.86
C MET A 1 8.41 6.45 15.15
N GLU A 2 9.05 6.16 14.06
CA GLU A 2 9.79 7.16 13.31
C GLU A 2 8.86 8.18 12.63
N ASP A 3 9.43 9.33 12.29
CA ASP A 3 8.70 10.39 11.60
C ASP A 3 8.44 10.00 10.14
N ILE A 4 7.18 9.94 9.75
CA ILE A 4 6.74 9.60 8.39
C ILE A 4 6.13 10.80 7.66
N SER A 5 6.30 12.01 8.19
CA SER A 5 5.63 13.21 7.64
C SER A 5 5.97 13.49 6.18
N LYS A 6 7.17 13.14 5.73
CA LYS A 6 7.57 13.34 4.33
C LYS A 6 6.80 12.49 3.33
N TYR A 7 6.10 11.45 3.80
CA TYR A 7 5.30 10.59 2.95
C TYR A 7 3.82 11.00 2.89
N ILE A 8 3.44 12.01 3.64
CA ILE A 8 2.04 12.47 3.72
C ILE A 8 1.83 13.64 2.76
N GLY A 9 0.70 13.62 2.03
CA GLY A 9 0.34 14.71 1.13
C GLY A 9 0.94 14.62 -0.26
N ILE A 10 1.57 13.49 -0.62
CA ILE A 10 2.12 13.30 -1.96
C ILE A 10 0.95 13.12 -2.94
N PRO A 11 0.90 13.89 -4.05
CA PRO A 11 -0.16 13.74 -5.02
C PRO A 11 -0.19 12.33 -5.63
N TYR A 12 -1.38 11.83 -5.92
CA TYR A 12 -1.48 10.57 -6.63
C TYR A 12 -0.99 10.73 -8.08
N GLU A 13 -0.17 9.80 -8.51
CA GLU A 13 0.29 9.73 -9.90
C GLU A 13 0.47 8.27 -10.29
N PHE A 14 -0.22 7.83 -11.33
CA PHE A 14 -0.10 6.45 -11.80
C PHE A 14 1.36 6.14 -12.17
N ASN A 15 1.88 5.05 -11.63
CA ASN A 15 3.28 4.63 -11.78
C ASN A 15 4.31 5.63 -11.22
N GLY A 16 3.87 6.67 -10.50
CA GLY A 16 4.78 7.55 -9.79
C GLY A 16 5.38 6.87 -8.57
N ASP A 17 6.62 7.18 -8.25
CA ASP A 17 7.32 6.62 -7.10
C ASP A 17 8.30 7.63 -6.49
N THR A 18 7.96 8.92 -6.56
CA THR A 18 8.75 10.00 -5.99
C THR A 18 7.85 10.95 -5.18
N SER A 19 8.46 11.88 -4.46
CA SER A 19 7.72 12.89 -3.69
C SER A 19 6.89 13.85 -4.56
N ASP A 20 7.13 13.87 -5.88
CA ASP A 20 6.34 14.68 -6.80
C ASP A 20 5.03 14.01 -7.19
N GLY A 21 4.94 12.71 -7.02
CA GLY A 21 3.73 11.95 -7.30
C GLY A 21 3.96 10.45 -7.13
N ALA A 22 2.99 9.76 -6.57
CA ALA A 22 3.08 8.31 -6.33
C ALA A 22 1.72 7.65 -6.30
N ASP A 23 1.64 6.43 -6.79
CA ASP A 23 0.52 5.54 -6.54
C ASP A 23 0.83 4.66 -5.31
N CYS A 24 -0.07 3.74 -4.95
CA CYS A 24 0.11 2.94 -3.73
C CYS A 24 1.37 2.06 -3.79
N ALA A 25 1.65 1.47 -4.92
CA ALA A 25 2.83 0.64 -5.09
C ALA A 25 4.11 1.50 -5.17
N GLY A 26 4.03 2.67 -5.81
CA GLY A 26 5.15 3.61 -5.86
C GLY A 26 5.50 4.18 -4.50
N LEU A 27 4.49 4.49 -3.70
CA LEU A 27 4.69 4.94 -2.32
C LEU A 27 5.40 3.86 -1.50
N LEU A 28 5.01 2.60 -1.66
CA LEU A 28 5.67 1.47 -1.01
C LEU A 28 7.14 1.39 -1.42
N MET A 29 7.45 1.53 -2.70
CA MET A 29 8.83 1.46 -3.18
C MET A 29 9.67 2.62 -2.66
N MET A 30 9.12 3.84 -2.62
CA MET A 30 9.79 4.98 -1.99
C MET A 30 10.15 4.70 -0.54
N PHE A 31 9.16 4.24 0.21
CA PHE A 31 9.30 3.94 1.63
C PHE A 31 10.41 2.90 1.83
N TYR A 32 10.41 1.85 1.04
CA TYR A 32 11.41 0.79 1.15
C TYR A 32 12.81 1.26 0.73
N ARG A 33 12.91 2.05 -0.36
CA ARG A 33 14.21 2.60 -0.77
C ARG A 33 14.83 3.46 0.32
N ASP A 34 14.02 4.33 0.93
CA ASP A 34 14.50 5.22 1.98
C ASP A 34 14.96 4.48 3.22
N HIS A 35 14.34 3.35 3.52
CA HIS A 35 14.72 2.50 4.65
C HIS A 35 15.82 1.50 4.29
N LYS A 36 16.23 1.45 3.02
CA LYS A 36 17.20 0.46 2.51
C LYS A 36 16.69 -0.97 2.69
N TRP A 37 15.38 -1.15 2.56
CA TRP A 37 14.71 -2.44 2.61
C TRP A 37 14.42 -2.93 1.19
N LYS A 38 14.44 -4.24 1.00
CA LYS A 38 14.11 -4.88 -0.28
C LYS A 38 12.74 -5.53 -0.22
N PRO A 39 12.01 -5.61 -1.35
CA PRO A 39 12.39 -5.12 -2.68
C PRO A 39 12.21 -3.61 -2.82
N THR A 40 12.96 -2.99 -3.73
CA THR A 40 12.90 -1.55 -3.99
C THR A 40 12.31 -1.21 -5.35
N THR A 41 11.99 -2.22 -6.15
CA THR A 41 11.40 -2.07 -7.47
C THR A 41 10.37 -3.16 -7.72
N TYR A 42 9.44 -2.89 -8.62
CA TYR A 42 8.48 -3.87 -9.11
C TYR A 42 8.19 -3.56 -10.58
N GLU A 43 7.64 -4.53 -11.31
CA GLU A 43 7.25 -4.33 -12.71
C GLU A 43 6.01 -3.45 -12.76
N LYS A 44 6.18 -2.23 -13.30
CA LYS A 44 5.07 -1.26 -13.38
C LYS A 44 4.03 -1.70 -14.41
N PRO A 45 2.75 -1.70 -14.05
CA PRO A 45 1.68 -2.03 -14.99
C PRO A 45 1.54 -0.95 -16.06
N LYS A 46 0.97 -1.34 -17.20
CA LYS A 46 0.72 -0.40 -18.30
C LYS A 46 -0.65 0.26 -18.21
N ASP A 47 -1.62 -0.42 -17.62
CA ASP A 47 -3.00 0.04 -17.53
C ASP A 47 -3.28 0.71 -16.18
N HIS A 48 -3.97 1.85 -16.22
CA HIS A 48 -4.37 2.58 -15.01
C HIS A 48 -5.31 1.79 -14.11
N ASP A 49 -6.02 0.83 -14.65
CA ASP A 49 -7.00 0.02 -13.91
C ASP A 49 -6.48 -1.39 -13.59
N TRP A 50 -5.16 -1.55 -13.48
CA TRP A 50 -4.55 -2.84 -13.20
C TRP A 50 -5.04 -3.47 -11.90
N PHE A 51 -5.33 -2.66 -10.90
CA PHE A 51 -5.79 -3.15 -9.59
C PHE A 51 -7.22 -3.72 -9.63
N VAL A 52 -7.95 -3.47 -10.71
CA VAL A 52 -9.24 -4.13 -10.99
C VAL A 52 -9.05 -5.31 -11.93
N LYS A 53 -8.35 -5.08 -13.04
CA LYS A 53 -8.20 -6.08 -14.10
C LYS A 53 -7.19 -7.17 -13.81
N THR A 54 -6.05 -6.82 -13.21
CA THR A 54 -4.94 -7.76 -12.99
C THR A 54 -4.35 -7.67 -11.60
N PRO A 55 -5.18 -7.69 -10.53
CA PRO A 55 -4.67 -7.59 -9.15
C PRO A 55 -3.75 -8.76 -8.78
N PHE A 56 -3.90 -9.89 -9.45
CA PHE A 56 -3.06 -11.07 -9.22
C PHE A 56 -1.57 -10.81 -9.49
N LYS A 57 -1.24 -9.83 -10.32
CA LYS A 57 0.17 -9.49 -10.59
C LYS A 57 0.86 -8.94 -9.34
N MET A 58 0.18 -8.04 -8.62
CA MET A 58 0.69 -7.54 -7.35
C MET A 58 0.73 -8.64 -6.30
N GLU A 59 -0.30 -9.46 -6.24
CA GLU A 59 -0.35 -10.57 -5.30
C GLU A 59 0.82 -11.52 -5.51
N ARG A 60 1.15 -11.88 -6.77
CA ARG A 60 2.32 -12.69 -7.08
C ARG A 60 3.62 -12.04 -6.65
N PHE A 61 3.75 -10.75 -6.89
CA PHE A 61 4.93 -9.98 -6.47
C PHE A 61 5.12 -10.08 -4.95
N LEU A 62 4.04 -9.90 -4.19
CA LEU A 62 4.08 -9.99 -2.74
C LEU A 62 4.43 -11.39 -2.27
N LEU A 63 3.79 -12.41 -2.85
CA LEU A 63 4.05 -13.81 -2.50
C LEU A 63 5.50 -14.22 -2.79
N LYS A 64 6.08 -13.71 -3.86
CA LYS A 64 7.44 -14.03 -4.24
C LYS A 64 8.49 -13.36 -3.35
N ASN A 65 8.24 -12.12 -2.93
CA ASN A 65 9.27 -11.27 -2.33
C ASN A 65 9.15 -11.10 -0.81
N TYR A 66 8.09 -11.63 -0.20
CA TYR A 66 7.79 -11.41 1.22
C TYR A 66 7.40 -12.72 1.90
N LYS A 67 7.36 -12.67 3.23
CA LYS A 67 6.79 -13.73 4.08
C LYS A 67 5.38 -13.33 4.47
N LYS A 68 4.45 -14.26 4.48
CA LYS A 68 3.05 -13.97 4.86
C LYS A 68 2.90 -13.66 6.34
N VAL A 69 2.02 -12.70 6.64
CA VAL A 69 1.54 -12.39 7.99
C VAL A 69 0.02 -12.56 7.93
N LYS A 70 -0.52 -13.61 8.52
CA LYS A 70 -1.93 -14.00 8.33
C LYS A 70 -2.91 -13.20 9.17
N SER A 71 -2.47 -12.64 10.28
CA SER A 71 -3.36 -11.94 11.21
C SER A 71 -2.99 -10.47 11.32
N ILE A 72 -4.02 -9.62 11.39
CA ILE A 72 -3.84 -8.18 11.62
C ILE A 72 -3.08 -7.94 12.92
N SER A 73 -3.33 -8.74 13.95
CA SER A 73 -2.66 -8.59 15.24
C SER A 73 -1.15 -8.86 15.20
N ASP A 74 -0.66 -9.53 14.17
CA ASP A 74 0.76 -9.86 14.03
C ASP A 74 1.52 -8.85 13.16
N LEU A 75 0.85 -7.84 12.63
CA LEU A 75 1.48 -6.84 11.79
C LEU A 75 2.47 -5.98 12.57
N SER A 76 3.58 -5.65 11.92
CA SER A 76 4.64 -4.80 12.46
C SER A 76 4.98 -3.67 11.50
N PHE A 77 5.61 -2.62 12.01
CA PHE A 77 6.01 -1.46 11.22
C PHE A 77 6.74 -1.87 9.94
N GLY A 78 6.27 -1.34 8.81
CA GLY A 78 6.87 -1.62 7.50
C GLY A 78 6.30 -2.85 6.80
N ASP A 79 5.43 -3.61 7.46
CA ASP A 79 4.74 -4.71 6.79
C ASP A 79 3.84 -4.14 5.68
N VAL A 80 3.69 -4.90 4.61
CA VAL A 80 2.81 -4.54 3.51
C VAL A 80 1.49 -5.27 3.72
N ILE A 81 0.39 -4.56 3.53
CA ILE A 81 -0.94 -5.15 3.62
C ILE A 81 -1.54 -5.21 2.23
N TRP A 82 -2.03 -6.38 1.83
CA TRP A 82 -2.78 -6.57 0.62
C TRP A 82 -4.27 -6.57 0.96
N THR A 83 -5.00 -5.65 0.34
CA THR A 83 -6.44 -5.52 0.55
C THR A 83 -7.17 -5.63 -0.78
N ARG A 84 -8.47 -5.98 -0.70
CA ARG A 84 -9.36 -5.96 -1.84
C ARG A 84 -10.69 -5.37 -1.40
N ILE A 85 -11.02 -4.21 -1.95
CA ILE A 85 -12.18 -3.45 -1.54
C ILE A 85 -12.88 -2.94 -2.80
N GLY A 86 -14.18 -3.25 -2.92
CA GLY A 86 -14.95 -2.85 -4.09
C GLY A 86 -14.42 -3.44 -5.39
N GLY A 87 -13.78 -4.61 -5.34
CA GLY A 87 -13.18 -5.24 -6.51
C GLY A 87 -11.78 -4.73 -6.85
N GLU A 88 -11.26 -3.77 -6.10
CA GLU A 88 -9.94 -3.19 -6.34
C GLU A 88 -8.91 -3.69 -5.35
N GLY A 89 -7.73 -4.03 -5.84
CA GLY A 89 -6.59 -4.39 -4.99
C GLY A 89 -5.78 -3.16 -4.61
N HIS A 90 -5.41 -3.05 -3.33
CA HIS A 90 -4.57 -1.97 -2.84
C HIS A 90 -3.48 -2.52 -1.92
N VAL A 91 -2.29 -1.89 -1.96
CA VAL A 91 -1.24 -2.14 -0.98
C VAL A 91 -1.18 -0.99 0.01
N LEU A 92 -1.02 -1.34 1.28
CA LEU A 92 -0.91 -0.39 2.37
C LEU A 92 0.38 -0.69 3.13
N ILE A 93 0.95 0.32 3.77
CA ILE A 93 2.14 0.16 4.60
C ILE A 93 1.73 0.26 6.05
N TYR A 94 1.93 -0.81 6.81
CA TYR A 94 1.56 -0.81 8.22
C TYR A 94 2.51 0.05 9.04
N LEU A 95 1.96 0.89 9.89
CA LEU A 95 2.74 1.75 10.80
C LEU A 95 2.68 1.18 12.22
N GLU A 96 1.62 1.49 12.97
CA GLU A 96 1.39 0.98 14.31
C GLU A 96 -0.07 1.18 14.70
N TYR A 97 -0.55 0.38 15.64
CA TYR A 97 -1.89 0.52 16.23
C TYR A 97 -3.01 0.63 15.18
N GLY A 98 -2.92 -0.17 14.14
CA GLY A 98 -3.92 -0.18 13.08
C GLY A 98 -3.79 0.94 12.06
N LYS A 99 -2.82 1.83 12.20
CA LYS A 99 -2.60 2.92 11.25
C LYS A 99 -1.78 2.43 10.07
N VAL A 100 -2.16 2.83 8.87
CA VAL A 100 -1.44 2.50 7.64
C VAL A 100 -1.21 3.76 6.82
N LEU A 101 -0.14 3.75 6.04
CA LEU A 101 0.19 4.78 5.06
C LEU A 101 -0.20 4.27 3.68
N THR A 102 -0.95 5.05 2.92
CA THR A 102 -1.39 4.66 1.58
C THR A 102 -1.79 5.87 0.74
N THR A 103 -2.14 5.62 -0.51
CA THR A 103 -2.71 6.61 -1.41
C THR A 103 -3.74 5.94 -2.32
N PHE A 104 -4.65 6.73 -2.86
CA PHE A 104 -5.75 6.25 -3.69
C PHE A 104 -5.84 7.05 -4.97
N PRO A 105 -6.32 6.43 -6.08
CA PRO A 105 -6.58 7.19 -7.30
C PRO A 105 -7.69 8.24 -7.09
N PRO A 106 -7.78 9.24 -7.97
CA PRO A 106 -8.79 10.29 -7.86
C PRO A 106 -10.24 9.76 -7.88
N THR A 107 -10.48 8.63 -8.57
CA THR A 107 -11.75 7.93 -8.49
C THR A 107 -11.84 7.30 -7.12
N LYS A 108 -12.73 7.79 -6.31
CA LYS A 108 -12.80 7.40 -4.91
C LYS A 108 -13.00 5.89 -4.71
N PRO A 109 -12.24 5.28 -3.80
CA PRO A 109 -12.54 3.93 -3.35
C PRO A 109 -13.80 3.92 -2.49
N GLN A 110 -14.44 2.77 -2.38
CA GLN A 110 -15.70 2.62 -1.65
C GLN A 110 -15.49 2.11 -0.21
N TRP A 111 -14.46 2.62 0.45
CA TRP A 111 -14.18 2.25 1.83
C TRP A 111 -15.10 3.01 2.76
N ASN A 112 -16.00 2.28 3.43
CA ASN A 112 -16.96 2.87 4.37
C ASN A 112 -17.73 4.06 3.79
N SER A 113 -17.89 4.09 2.47
CA SER A 113 -18.59 5.15 1.74
C SER A 113 -17.96 6.54 1.89
N GLU A 114 -16.71 6.61 2.38
CA GLU A 114 -16.01 7.88 2.50
C GLU A 114 -15.39 8.31 1.17
N VAL A 115 -15.37 9.61 0.93
CA VAL A 115 -14.63 10.22 -0.18
C VAL A 115 -13.24 10.55 0.32
N LEU A 116 -12.23 9.88 -0.22
CA LEU A 116 -10.85 10.09 0.18
C LEU A 116 -10.13 10.98 -0.82
N PRO A 117 -9.23 11.87 -0.35
CA PRO A 117 -8.46 12.72 -1.26
C PRO A 117 -7.47 11.89 -2.07
N SER A 118 -7.08 12.40 -3.25
CA SER A 118 -6.08 11.75 -4.11
C SER A 118 -4.66 12.15 -3.71
N ARG A 119 -4.34 11.98 -2.44
CA ARG A 119 -3.01 12.25 -1.87
C ARG A 119 -2.68 11.17 -0.86
N SER A 120 -1.40 10.92 -0.66
CA SER A 120 -0.96 9.97 0.36
C SER A 120 -1.39 10.43 1.75
N MET A 121 -1.78 9.48 2.59
CA MET A 121 -2.33 9.77 3.90
C MET A 121 -2.19 8.59 4.84
N VAL A 122 -2.36 8.86 6.13
CA VAL A 122 -2.50 7.83 7.15
C VAL A 122 -4.00 7.57 7.34
N VAL A 123 -4.39 6.30 7.29
CA VAL A 123 -5.76 5.89 7.58
C VAL A 123 -5.77 4.88 8.72
N HIS A 124 -6.88 4.88 9.49
CA HIS A 124 -7.03 4.01 10.65
C HIS A 124 -7.64 2.67 10.28
N ARG A 125 -7.47 1.70 11.18
CA ARG A 125 -7.89 0.31 10.99
C ARG A 125 -9.33 0.16 10.51
N ASN A 126 -10.26 0.93 11.06
CA ASN A 126 -11.67 0.83 10.69
C ASN A 126 -11.95 1.15 9.22
N VAL A 127 -11.02 1.82 8.54
CA VAL A 127 -11.16 2.15 7.12
C VAL A 127 -10.80 0.96 6.25
N TRP A 128 -9.77 0.17 6.61
CA TRP A 128 -9.22 -0.85 5.72
C TRP A 128 -9.41 -2.29 6.18
N GLU A 129 -9.73 -2.55 7.46
CA GLU A 129 -9.70 -3.91 8.00
C GLU A 129 -10.70 -4.86 7.31
N HIS A 130 -11.84 -4.35 6.86
CA HIS A 130 -12.85 -5.19 6.20
C HIS A 130 -12.39 -5.74 4.85
N GLY A 131 -11.39 -5.12 4.23
CA GLY A 131 -10.82 -5.57 2.97
C GLY A 131 -9.51 -6.34 3.13
N PHE A 132 -9.07 -6.59 4.36
CA PHE A 132 -7.82 -7.27 4.62
C PHE A 132 -7.81 -8.69 4.05
N ILE A 133 -6.80 -8.99 3.23
CA ILE A 133 -6.59 -10.33 2.70
C ILE A 133 -5.40 -10.98 3.40
N CYS A 134 -4.24 -10.32 3.39
CA CYS A 134 -3.02 -10.87 3.97
C CYS A 134 -2.00 -9.76 4.19
N GLY A 135 -1.21 -9.91 5.24
CA GLY A 135 -0.01 -9.11 5.44
C GLY A 135 1.21 -9.79 4.86
N PHE A 136 2.24 -9.00 4.62
CA PHE A 136 3.50 -9.45 4.02
C PHE A 136 4.66 -8.75 4.70
N ARG A 137 5.63 -9.54 5.15
CA ARG A 137 6.82 -9.03 5.84
C ARG A 137 8.05 -9.27 5.00
N ARG A 138 8.98 -8.31 5.02
CA ARG A 138 10.27 -8.43 4.35
C ARG A 138 10.95 -9.75 4.73
N LYS A 139 11.59 -10.39 3.76
CA LYS A 139 12.27 -11.68 4.00
C LYS A 139 13.48 -11.56 4.92
N GLU A 140 14.09 -10.39 5.00
CA GLU A 140 15.27 -10.13 5.81
C GLU A 140 15.00 -9.86 7.30
N VAL A 141 13.76 -9.96 7.69
CA VAL A 141 13.37 -9.78 9.09
C VAL A 141 13.15 -11.13 9.77
#